data_7a1dd98fbf5ad9ff452dca5958eb9d4f
#
_entry.id   7a1dd98fbf5ad9ff452dca5958eb9d4f
#
_cell.length_a   1.000
_cell.length_b   1.000
_cell.length_c   1.000
_cell.angle_alpha   90.00
_cell.angle_beta   90.00
_cell.angle_gamma   90.00
#
_symmetry.space_group_name_H-M   'P 1'
#
loop_
_entity.id
_entity.type
_entity.pdbx_description
1 polymer ?
#
loop_
_entity_poly.entity_id
_entity_poly.type
_entity_poly.pdbx_seq_one_letter_code
_entity_poly.pdbx_strand_id
1 'polypeptide(L)'
;ASTITVRLQAQRGDKWEEYAPFHLYIAKEKIDPYIAYRLIEPGYETWNEMGIYQRCLENYEETAILTNKMTGYGCMNCHSFCGQNPEKMLFHLRSDYGGTYIIEEGQIKKLNTKTPQTISALVYPSWHPSGNFVAFSVNDTKQMFHTTDPNRVEVMDYASDVVIYDVKRKQIVSSPLL
;
A
#
# COMPACT_ATOMS: atom_id res chain seq x y z
N ALA A 1 -4.54 -4.03 29.51
CA ALA A 1 -3.24 -4.04 28.82
C ALA A 1 -2.25 -4.79 29.69
N SER A 2 -1.44 -5.65 29.10
CA SER A 2 -0.34 -6.34 29.76
C SER A 2 0.97 -5.70 29.33
N THR A 3 1.99 -5.79 30.19
CA THR A 3 3.32 -5.27 29.88
C THR A 3 4.32 -6.42 29.93
N ILE A 4 5.12 -6.55 28.89
CA ILE A 4 6.24 -7.49 28.85
C ILE A 4 7.51 -6.65 29.05
N THR A 5 8.33 -7.02 30.02
CA THR A 5 9.66 -6.42 30.20
C THR A 5 10.68 -7.29 29.48
N VAL A 6 11.37 -6.70 28.51
CA VAL A 6 12.45 -7.35 27.76
C VAL A 6 13.79 -6.94 28.38
N ARG A 7 14.59 -7.92 28.74
CA ARG A 7 15.98 -7.74 29.21
C ARG A 7 16.91 -8.37 28.19
N LEU A 8 17.86 -7.61 27.69
CA LEU A 8 18.88 -8.09 26.77
C LEU A 8 20.18 -8.24 27.50
N GLN A 9 20.83 -9.38 27.28
CA GLN A 9 22.17 -9.64 27.75
C GLN A 9 23.03 -10.06 26.56
N ALA A 10 24.23 -9.54 26.44
CA ALA A 10 25.18 -9.92 25.42
C ALA A 10 26.51 -10.35 26.08
N GLN A 11 27.08 -11.40 25.55
CA GLN A 11 28.39 -11.88 25.98
C GLN A 11 29.48 -11.22 25.12
N ARG A 12 30.44 -10.60 25.81
CA ARG A 12 31.64 -10.04 25.18
C ARG A 12 32.86 -10.67 25.81
N GLY A 13 33.49 -11.61 25.10
CA GLY A 13 34.51 -12.48 25.68
C GLY A 13 33.91 -13.33 26.81
N ASP A 14 34.51 -13.30 28.00
CA ASP A 14 34.03 -14.05 29.17
C ASP A 14 33.05 -13.27 30.05
N LYS A 15 32.69 -12.05 29.64
CA LYS A 15 31.80 -11.18 30.43
C LYS A 15 30.45 -11.02 29.79
N TRP A 16 29.41 -11.09 30.63
CA TRP A 16 28.04 -10.76 30.23
C TRP A 16 27.77 -9.28 30.56
N GLU A 17 27.23 -8.56 29.63
CA GLU A 17 26.77 -7.19 29.77
C GLU A 17 25.24 -7.17 29.64
N GLU A 18 24.57 -6.52 30.60
CA GLU A 18 23.12 -6.33 30.60
C GLU A 18 22.80 -4.93 30.12
N TYR A 19 21.90 -4.82 29.14
CA TYR A 19 21.38 -3.57 28.61
C TYR A 19 20.18 -3.10 29.43
N ALA A 20 19.88 -1.81 29.38
CA ALA A 20 18.71 -1.26 30.02
C ALA A 20 17.45 -1.97 29.50
N PRO A 21 16.56 -2.43 30.40
CA PRO A 21 15.33 -3.10 29.99
C PRO A 21 14.39 -2.11 29.29
N PHE A 22 13.61 -2.63 28.36
CA PHE A 22 12.52 -1.88 27.75
C PHE A 22 11.19 -2.63 27.86
N HIS A 23 10.09 -1.91 27.66
CA HIS A 23 8.75 -2.45 27.86
C HIS A 23 8.00 -2.53 26.53
N LEU A 24 7.34 -3.66 26.29
CA LEU A 24 6.34 -3.86 25.24
C LEU A 24 4.96 -3.85 25.88
N TYR A 25 4.10 -3.01 25.35
CA TYR A 25 2.72 -2.89 25.82
C TYR A 25 1.81 -3.68 24.91
N ILE A 26 1.11 -4.67 25.46
CA ILE A 26 0.14 -5.48 24.71
C ILE A 26 -1.20 -4.76 24.75
N ALA A 27 -1.71 -4.37 23.60
CA ALA A 27 -3.04 -3.80 23.47
C ALA A 27 -4.12 -4.79 23.90
N LYS A 28 -5.26 -4.28 24.34
CA LYS A 28 -6.44 -5.11 24.67
C LYS A 28 -7.25 -5.47 23.45
N GLU A 29 -7.15 -4.64 22.44
CA GLU A 29 -7.85 -4.80 21.18
C GLU A 29 -7.30 -6.03 20.45
N LYS A 30 -8.22 -6.78 19.83
CA LYS A 30 -7.83 -7.87 18.95
C LYS A 30 -7.30 -7.27 17.65
N ILE A 31 -6.20 -7.84 17.15
CA ILE A 31 -5.72 -7.57 15.79
C ILE A 31 -6.39 -8.53 14.81
N ASP A 32 -6.49 -8.11 13.56
CA ASP A 32 -6.92 -9.00 12.48
C ASP A 32 -5.95 -10.16 12.33
N PRO A 33 -6.42 -11.35 11.98
CA PRO A 33 -5.55 -12.52 11.85
C PRO A 33 -4.63 -12.47 10.64
N TYR A 34 -4.83 -11.52 9.73
CA TYR A 34 -4.03 -11.36 8.52
C TYR A 34 -3.47 -9.96 8.38
N ILE A 35 -2.28 -9.88 7.81
CA ILE A 35 -1.69 -8.64 7.31
C ILE A 35 -1.53 -8.72 5.79
N ALA A 36 -1.95 -7.68 5.08
CA ALA A 36 -1.72 -7.56 3.65
C ALA A 36 -0.58 -6.56 3.36
N TYR A 37 0.27 -6.89 2.40
CA TYR A 37 1.42 -6.08 2.03
C TYR A 37 1.78 -6.25 0.56
N ARG A 38 2.49 -5.29 0.03
CA ARG A 38 3.12 -5.43 -1.26
C ARG A 38 4.51 -6.04 -1.09
N LEU A 39 4.76 -7.16 -1.73
CA LEU A 39 6.07 -7.75 -1.85
C LEU A 39 6.71 -7.26 -3.14
N ILE A 40 7.89 -6.68 -3.03
CA ILE A 40 8.72 -6.19 -4.12
C ILE A 40 10.18 -6.35 -3.73
N GLU A 41 10.99 -6.90 -4.60
CA GLU A 41 12.42 -6.98 -4.37
C GLU A 41 13.09 -5.61 -4.53
N PRO A 42 14.21 -5.34 -3.86
CA PRO A 42 14.91 -4.07 -3.97
C PRO A 42 15.63 -3.92 -5.33
N GLY A 43 15.58 -2.73 -5.91
CA GLY A 43 16.31 -2.34 -7.11
C GLY A 43 15.46 -2.29 -8.39
N TYR A 44 16.11 -2.08 -9.53
CA TYR A 44 15.43 -1.90 -10.82
C TYR A 44 14.92 -3.20 -11.45
N GLU A 45 15.55 -4.32 -11.13
CA GLU A 45 15.27 -5.63 -11.73
C GLU A 45 13.97 -6.25 -11.21
N THR A 46 13.31 -5.58 -10.31
CA THR A 46 12.28 -6.12 -9.45
C THR A 46 10.88 -6.04 -10.02
N TRP A 47 10.72 -5.42 -11.16
CA TRP A 47 9.42 -5.32 -11.83
C TRP A 47 8.91 -6.68 -12.30
N ASN A 48 9.80 -7.67 -12.38
CA ASN A 48 9.46 -9.02 -12.83
C ASN A 48 8.74 -9.84 -11.78
N GLU A 49 8.96 -9.55 -10.50
CA GLU A 49 8.36 -10.31 -9.40
C GLU A 49 7.83 -9.37 -8.31
N MET A 50 6.57 -9.01 -8.41
CA MET A 50 5.89 -8.28 -7.37
C MET A 50 4.45 -8.73 -7.22
N GLY A 51 3.89 -8.49 -6.04
CA GLY A 51 2.51 -8.82 -5.79
C GLY A 51 1.97 -8.18 -4.50
N ILE A 52 0.67 -8.28 -4.34
CA ILE A 52 -0.01 -8.02 -3.08
C ILE A 52 -0.28 -9.38 -2.46
N TYR A 53 0.22 -9.57 -1.26
CA TYR A 53 0.14 -10.81 -0.51
C TYR A 53 -0.57 -10.57 0.81
N GLN A 54 -1.12 -11.63 1.37
CA GLN A 54 -1.55 -11.66 2.75
C GLN A 54 -0.80 -12.74 3.52
N ARG A 55 -0.53 -12.48 4.78
CA ARG A 55 0.10 -13.43 5.70
C ARG A 55 -0.76 -13.60 6.93
N CYS A 56 -1.02 -14.85 7.29
CA CYS A 56 -1.65 -15.19 8.57
C CYS A 56 -0.67 -14.89 9.71
N LEU A 57 -1.13 -14.18 10.74
CA LEU A 57 -0.31 -13.83 11.90
C LEU A 57 -0.20 -14.97 12.93
N GLU A 58 -1.03 -16.02 12.80
CA GLU A 58 -1.03 -17.15 13.72
C GLU A 58 -0.10 -18.28 13.27
N ASN A 59 -0.06 -18.59 11.97
CA ASN A 59 0.74 -19.67 11.40
C ASN A 59 1.77 -19.21 10.37
N TYR A 60 1.81 -17.90 10.06
CA TYR A 60 2.72 -17.26 9.11
C TYR A 60 2.57 -17.73 7.65
N GLU A 61 1.50 -18.45 7.32
CA GLU A 61 1.20 -18.85 5.95
C GLU A 61 0.98 -17.61 5.08
N GLU A 62 1.68 -17.56 3.94
CA GLU A 62 1.59 -16.49 2.97
C GLU A 62 0.81 -16.94 1.75
N THR A 63 -0.16 -16.15 1.33
CA THR A 63 -0.92 -16.38 0.10
C THR A 63 -0.95 -15.13 -0.78
N ALA A 64 -0.88 -15.31 -2.09
CA ALA A 64 -0.98 -14.20 -3.03
C ALA A 64 -2.44 -13.76 -3.19
N ILE A 65 -2.68 -12.45 -3.05
CA ILE A 65 -3.96 -11.83 -3.43
C ILE A 65 -3.93 -11.50 -4.91
N LEU A 66 -2.85 -10.88 -5.39
CA LEU A 66 -2.65 -10.48 -6.77
C LEU A 66 -1.16 -10.46 -7.09
N THR A 67 -0.75 -11.08 -8.19
CA THR A 67 0.63 -11.02 -8.67
C THR A 67 0.72 -10.29 -10.01
N ASN A 68 1.85 -9.68 -10.30
CA ASN A 68 2.06 -8.98 -11.57
C ASN A 68 2.08 -9.91 -12.79
N LYS A 69 2.31 -11.20 -12.61
CA LYS A 69 2.15 -12.23 -13.66
C LYS A 69 0.72 -12.24 -14.22
N MET A 70 -0.27 -11.96 -13.37
CA MET A 70 -1.69 -11.88 -13.76
C MET A 70 -2.02 -10.59 -14.54
N THR A 71 -1.15 -9.61 -14.52
CA THR A 71 -1.36 -8.27 -15.08
C THR A 71 -0.30 -7.87 -16.11
N GLY A 72 0.25 -8.85 -16.84
CA GLY A 72 1.24 -8.61 -17.90
C GLY A 72 2.56 -8.03 -17.37
N TYR A 73 2.96 -8.44 -16.17
CA TYR A 73 4.17 -7.98 -15.48
C TYR A 73 4.19 -6.46 -15.21
N GLY A 74 3.02 -5.82 -15.19
CA GLY A 74 2.90 -4.41 -14.84
C GLY A 74 3.13 -4.18 -13.33
N CYS A 75 3.59 -2.97 -13.00
CA CYS A 75 3.71 -2.55 -11.61
C CYS A 75 2.33 -2.43 -10.97
N MET A 76 2.23 -2.88 -9.72
CA MET A 76 1.04 -2.72 -8.88
C MET A 76 1.38 -2.03 -7.57
N ASN A 77 0.50 -1.17 -7.10
CA ASN A 77 0.75 -0.37 -5.90
C ASN A 77 -0.56 0.13 -5.27
N CYS A 78 -0.42 0.92 -4.21
CA CYS A 78 -1.48 1.70 -3.59
C CYS A 78 -2.69 0.85 -3.18
N HIS A 79 -2.47 -0.39 -2.68
CA HIS A 79 -3.56 -1.17 -2.13
C HIS A 79 -4.07 -0.53 -0.82
N SER A 80 -5.37 -0.51 -0.65
CA SER A 80 -6.01 0.07 0.53
C SER A 80 -7.36 -0.59 0.77
N PHE A 81 -7.57 -1.07 2.00
CA PHE A 81 -8.80 -1.71 2.41
C PHE A 81 -9.80 -0.69 2.96
N CYS A 82 -11.06 -0.85 2.60
CA CYS A 82 -12.15 -0.03 3.11
C CYS A 82 -12.49 -0.44 4.55
N GLY A 83 -12.11 0.39 5.53
CA GLY A 83 -12.40 0.09 6.94
C GLY A 83 -11.85 -1.25 7.43
N GLN A 84 -10.68 -1.66 6.92
CA GLN A 84 -10.06 -2.97 7.18
C GLN A 84 -10.89 -4.18 6.71
N ASN A 85 -11.92 -3.97 5.87
CA ASN A 85 -12.71 -5.05 5.32
C ASN A 85 -11.95 -5.79 4.21
N PRO A 86 -11.61 -7.09 4.37
CA PRO A 86 -10.85 -7.85 3.38
C PRO A 86 -11.59 -8.05 2.05
N GLU A 87 -12.92 -7.94 2.05
CA GLU A 87 -13.74 -8.09 0.85
C GLU A 87 -13.85 -6.82 0.00
N LYS A 88 -13.30 -5.69 0.50
CA LYS A 88 -13.36 -4.42 -0.21
C LYS A 88 -12.01 -3.71 -0.21
N MET A 89 -11.32 -3.77 -1.34
CA MET A 89 -9.97 -3.24 -1.51
C MET A 89 -9.85 -2.45 -2.81
N LEU A 90 -9.05 -1.38 -2.78
CA LEU A 90 -8.56 -0.69 -3.96
C LEU A 90 -7.10 -1.04 -4.21
N PHE A 91 -6.70 -1.03 -5.47
CA PHE A 91 -5.30 -1.09 -5.91
C PHE A 91 -5.13 -0.38 -7.24
N HIS A 92 -3.88 -0.02 -7.57
CA HIS A 92 -3.53 0.65 -8.82
C HIS A 92 -2.56 -0.20 -9.62
N LEU A 93 -2.85 -0.35 -10.92
CA LEU A 93 -1.96 -0.99 -11.88
C LEU A 93 -1.34 0.05 -12.81
N ARG A 94 -0.13 -0.23 -13.27
CA ARG A 94 0.56 0.50 -14.35
C ARG A 94 0.74 -0.42 -15.56
N SER A 95 1.26 0.11 -16.65
CA SER A 95 1.41 -0.57 -17.97
C SER A 95 0.08 -0.81 -18.68
N ASP A 96 -0.03 -1.87 -19.46
CA ASP A 96 -1.16 -2.16 -20.35
C ASP A 96 -2.51 -2.22 -19.64
N TYR A 97 -2.52 -2.70 -18.42
CA TYR A 97 -3.70 -2.75 -17.56
C TYR A 97 -3.85 -1.51 -16.67
N GLY A 98 -3.08 -0.44 -16.93
CA GLY A 98 -3.00 0.76 -16.10
C GLY A 98 -4.37 1.29 -15.68
N GLY A 99 -4.50 1.65 -14.41
CA GLY A 99 -5.69 2.23 -13.80
C GLY A 99 -5.92 1.80 -12.36
N THR A 100 -6.92 2.40 -11.75
CA THR A 100 -7.37 2.08 -10.39
C THR A 100 -8.50 1.06 -10.45
N TYR A 101 -8.41 0.06 -9.62
CA TYR A 101 -9.37 -1.04 -9.54
C TYR A 101 -9.92 -1.16 -8.13
N ILE A 102 -11.16 -1.61 -8.04
CA ILE A 102 -11.80 -2.01 -6.80
C ILE A 102 -12.09 -3.50 -6.86
N ILE A 103 -11.74 -4.21 -5.78
CA ILE A 103 -12.28 -5.53 -5.46
C ILE A 103 -13.42 -5.32 -4.48
N GLU A 104 -14.57 -5.85 -4.76
CA GLU A 104 -15.75 -5.81 -3.90
C GLU A 104 -16.57 -7.08 -4.13
N GLU A 105 -16.85 -7.81 -3.05
CA GLU A 105 -17.61 -9.07 -3.11
C GLU A 105 -17.05 -10.06 -4.14
N GLY A 106 -15.73 -10.22 -4.18
CA GLY A 106 -15.03 -11.11 -5.12
C GLY A 106 -15.01 -10.65 -6.58
N GLN A 107 -15.54 -9.48 -6.89
CA GLN A 107 -15.52 -8.91 -8.24
C GLN A 107 -14.48 -7.81 -8.37
N ILE A 108 -13.73 -7.84 -9.47
CA ILE A 108 -12.75 -6.81 -9.82
C ILE A 108 -13.37 -5.88 -10.85
N LYS A 109 -13.37 -4.57 -10.56
CA LYS A 109 -13.90 -3.54 -11.45
C LYS A 109 -12.87 -2.42 -11.62
N LYS A 110 -12.62 -2.01 -12.86
CA LYS A 110 -11.80 -0.82 -13.15
C LYS A 110 -12.64 0.44 -12.93
N LEU A 111 -12.09 1.39 -12.19
CA LEU A 111 -12.75 2.67 -11.94
C LEU A 111 -12.50 3.63 -13.11
N ASN A 112 -13.52 4.40 -13.48
CA ASN A 112 -13.35 5.48 -14.44
C ASN A 112 -12.77 6.71 -13.72
N THR A 113 -11.46 6.83 -13.74
CA THR A 113 -10.71 7.88 -13.05
C THR A 113 -10.04 8.86 -14.00
N LYS A 114 -10.16 8.64 -15.31
CA LYS A 114 -9.59 9.50 -16.33
C LYS A 114 -10.62 10.52 -16.79
N THR A 115 -10.46 11.75 -16.36
CA THR A 115 -11.32 12.87 -16.74
C THR A 115 -10.49 14.08 -17.19
N PRO A 116 -11.09 15.09 -17.84
CA PRO A 116 -10.38 16.32 -18.17
C PRO A 116 -9.81 17.08 -16.96
N GLN A 117 -10.33 16.81 -15.75
CA GLN A 117 -9.90 17.45 -14.51
C GLN A 117 -8.75 16.69 -13.82
N THR A 118 -8.45 15.45 -14.22
CA THR A 118 -7.37 14.68 -13.62
C THR A 118 -6.07 14.86 -14.39
N ILE A 119 -5.06 15.41 -13.76
CA ILE A 119 -3.74 15.66 -14.36
C ILE A 119 -2.94 14.37 -14.60
N SER A 120 -3.17 13.34 -13.80
CA SER A 120 -2.48 12.05 -13.89
C SER A 120 -3.32 10.91 -13.30
N ALA A 121 -2.70 9.74 -13.10
CA ALA A 121 -3.33 8.61 -12.44
C ALA A 121 -3.65 8.90 -10.97
N LEU A 122 -4.77 8.41 -10.48
CA LEU A 122 -5.15 8.47 -9.07
C LEU A 122 -4.33 7.49 -8.25
N VAL A 123 -3.60 8.00 -7.28
CA VAL A 123 -2.72 7.21 -6.40
C VAL A 123 -2.97 7.54 -4.93
N TYR A 124 -2.37 6.78 -4.02
CA TYR A 124 -2.48 6.97 -2.57
C TYR A 124 -3.93 7.09 -2.06
N PRO A 125 -4.76 6.05 -2.27
CA PRO A 125 -6.15 6.07 -1.85
C PRO A 125 -6.31 6.17 -0.34
N SER A 126 -7.24 7.01 0.10
CA SER A 126 -7.69 7.09 1.49
C SER A 126 -9.21 7.00 1.54
N TRP A 127 -9.72 5.97 2.20
CA TRP A 127 -11.14 5.72 2.30
C TRP A 127 -11.81 6.66 3.31
N HIS A 128 -12.93 7.23 2.93
CA HIS A 128 -13.85 7.81 3.89
C HIS A 128 -14.46 6.69 4.75
N PRO A 129 -14.65 6.89 6.07
CA PRO A 129 -15.18 5.84 6.96
C PRO A 129 -16.51 5.22 6.53
N SER A 130 -17.35 5.97 5.79
CA SER A 130 -18.60 5.43 5.24
C SER A 130 -18.42 4.42 4.10
N GLY A 131 -17.21 4.28 3.54
CA GLY A 131 -16.94 3.45 2.36
C GLY A 131 -17.58 3.95 1.05
N ASN A 132 -18.19 5.15 1.04
CA ASN A 132 -18.84 5.73 -0.12
C ASN A 132 -17.92 6.61 -0.96
N PHE A 133 -16.87 7.14 -0.36
CA PHE A 133 -15.92 8.04 -1.00
C PHE A 133 -14.49 7.60 -0.78
N VAL A 134 -13.63 7.92 -1.74
CA VAL A 134 -12.18 7.74 -1.65
C VAL A 134 -11.51 9.03 -2.06
N ALA A 135 -10.62 9.53 -1.24
CA ALA A 135 -9.70 10.59 -1.61
C ALA A 135 -8.46 9.98 -2.28
N PHE A 136 -7.98 10.61 -3.33
CA PHE A 136 -6.76 10.23 -4.04
C PHE A 136 -5.86 11.44 -4.17
N SER A 137 -4.56 11.20 -4.19
CA SER A 137 -3.60 12.16 -4.68
C SER A 137 -3.44 12.01 -6.19
N VAL A 138 -3.32 13.13 -6.88
CA VAL A 138 -3.01 13.20 -8.30
C VAL A 138 -1.75 14.04 -8.43
N ASN A 139 -0.68 13.47 -8.98
CA ASN A 139 0.63 14.09 -8.96
C ASN A 139 1.22 14.17 -10.37
N ASP A 140 1.79 15.30 -10.71
CA ASP A 140 2.69 15.43 -11.86
C ASP A 140 4.12 15.12 -11.39
N THR A 141 4.55 13.90 -11.64
CA THR A 141 5.76 13.32 -11.06
C THR A 141 6.75 12.93 -12.13
N LYS A 142 8.02 13.28 -11.95
CA LYS A 142 9.13 12.77 -12.74
C LYS A 142 9.99 11.85 -11.88
N GLN A 143 10.22 10.63 -12.37
CA GLN A 143 11.15 9.68 -11.76
C GLN A 143 12.44 9.62 -12.58
N MET A 144 13.58 9.68 -11.91
CA MET A 144 14.90 9.50 -12.49
C MET A 144 15.57 8.31 -11.84
N PHE A 145 16.19 7.48 -12.67
CA PHE A 145 16.88 6.27 -12.23
C PHE A 145 18.37 6.43 -12.47
N HIS A 146 19.18 6.15 -11.46
CA HIS A 146 20.64 6.26 -11.49
C HIS A 146 21.27 4.87 -11.38
N THR A 147 22.19 4.55 -12.27
CA THR A 147 22.89 3.25 -12.25
C THR A 147 24.09 3.24 -11.33
N THR A 148 24.75 4.38 -11.16
CA THR A 148 26.02 4.51 -10.42
C THR A 148 25.92 5.28 -9.12
N ASP A 149 24.84 6.05 -8.92
CA ASP A 149 24.62 6.85 -7.70
C ASP A 149 24.05 5.97 -6.57
N PRO A 150 24.46 6.17 -5.31
CA PRO A 150 23.82 5.55 -4.16
C PRO A 150 22.31 5.82 -4.06
N ASN A 151 21.87 7.01 -4.47
CA ASN A 151 20.46 7.36 -4.63
C ASN A 151 19.92 6.80 -5.95
N ARG A 152 19.57 5.53 -5.94
CA ARG A 152 19.15 4.80 -7.13
C ARG A 152 17.93 5.38 -7.84
N VAL A 153 17.04 6.02 -7.10
CA VAL A 153 15.80 6.60 -7.60
C VAL A 153 15.60 7.98 -6.98
N GLU A 154 15.37 8.97 -7.81
CA GLU A 154 14.89 10.28 -7.40
C GLU A 154 13.49 10.50 -7.94
N VAL A 155 12.62 11.08 -7.11
CA VAL A 155 11.25 11.41 -7.46
C VAL A 155 11.04 12.91 -7.23
N MET A 156 10.60 13.61 -8.26
CA MET A 156 10.28 15.04 -8.21
C MET A 156 8.80 15.22 -8.52
N ASP A 157 8.06 15.78 -7.57
CA ASP A 157 6.66 16.18 -7.78
C ASP A 157 6.61 17.67 -8.14
N TYR A 158 6.08 17.97 -9.33
CA TYR A 158 5.94 19.33 -9.83
C TYR A 158 4.60 19.95 -9.45
N ALA A 159 3.57 19.13 -9.36
CA ALA A 159 2.23 19.53 -8.93
C ALA A 159 1.55 18.37 -8.24
N SER A 160 0.73 18.68 -7.26
CA SER A 160 -0.10 17.69 -6.53
C SER A 160 -1.48 18.28 -6.29
N ASP A 161 -2.49 17.43 -6.41
CA ASP A 161 -3.87 17.79 -6.17
C ASP A 161 -4.61 16.65 -5.45
N VAL A 162 -5.76 16.93 -4.87
CA VAL A 162 -6.63 15.95 -4.21
C VAL A 162 -7.90 15.78 -5.02
N VAL A 163 -8.24 14.55 -5.33
CA VAL A 163 -9.45 14.18 -6.07
C VAL A 163 -10.31 13.26 -5.23
N ILE A 164 -11.60 13.53 -5.15
CA ILE A 164 -12.58 12.69 -4.46
C ILE A 164 -13.33 11.85 -5.49
N TYR A 165 -13.40 10.54 -5.25
CA TYR A 165 -14.19 9.61 -6.05
C TYR A 165 -15.42 9.13 -5.27
N ASP A 166 -16.60 9.26 -5.87
CA ASP A 166 -17.86 8.69 -5.35
C ASP A 166 -17.98 7.24 -5.86
N VAL A 167 -17.85 6.28 -4.95
CA VAL A 167 -17.86 4.84 -5.27
C VAL A 167 -19.24 4.38 -5.75
N LYS A 168 -20.31 4.94 -5.19
CA LYS A 168 -21.70 4.58 -5.56
C LYS A 168 -22.07 5.12 -6.92
N ARG A 169 -21.76 6.41 -7.17
CA ARG A 169 -22.05 7.06 -8.46
C ARG A 169 -21.02 6.74 -9.53
N LYS A 170 -19.89 6.12 -9.14
CA LYS A 170 -18.78 5.73 -10.04
C LYS A 170 -18.20 6.89 -10.82
N GLN A 171 -18.02 8.03 -10.16
CA GLN A 171 -17.53 9.25 -10.78
C GLN A 171 -16.65 10.06 -9.83
N ILE A 172 -15.82 10.92 -10.44
CA ILE A 172 -15.08 11.93 -9.70
C ILE A 172 -16.05 13.01 -9.24
N VAL A 173 -15.94 13.40 -7.99
CA VAL A 173 -16.64 14.57 -7.45
C VAL A 173 -15.78 15.78 -7.75
N SER A 174 -16.23 16.63 -8.64
CA SER A 174 -15.60 17.92 -8.88
C SER A 174 -16.34 19.00 -8.09
N SER A 175 -15.59 19.85 -7.43
CA SER A 175 -16.11 21.04 -6.75
C SER A 175 -15.22 22.23 -7.08
N PRO A 176 -15.78 23.43 -7.25
CA PRO A 176 -14.97 24.65 -7.38
C PRO A 176 -14.17 24.98 -6.11
N LEU A 177 -14.37 24.22 -5.03
CA LEU A 177 -13.66 24.35 -3.76
C LEU A 177 -12.58 23.26 -3.54
N LEU A 178 -12.38 22.39 -4.53
CA LEU A 178 -11.34 21.34 -4.55
C LEU A 178 -10.35 21.66 -5.64
#